data_097b2fcf3329c6e10c96640c0ee5089a
#
_entry.id   097b2fcf3329c6e10c96640c0ee5089a
#
_cell.length_a   1.000
_cell.length_b   1.000
_cell.length_c   1.000
_cell.angle_alpha   90.00
_cell.angle_beta   90.00
_cell.angle_gamma   90.00
#
_symmetry.space_group_name_H-M   'P 1'
#
loop_
_entity.id
_entity.type
_entity.pdbx_description
1 polymer ?
#
loop_
_entity_poly.entity_id
_entity_poly.type
_entity_poly.pdbx_seq_one_letter_code
_entity_poly.pdbx_strand_id
1 'polypeptide(L)'
;VATGFAVAGVPLDRAVLAEVVTTLGSIPIAEYGTPSTEELANAVARYIRAHDGMLLANHGALTVAHDLYAAYYKMETVEHFARISLVARLLGRERLLSREEVERLQQLRGMYGIAAPAPICPPDQADGTSCQVVEAPVVPPGGPRLVPVPPAPARGAAGAVGSEPEIRLTYRELAALIEEAVRSLA
;
A
#
# COMPACT_ATOMS: atom_id res chain seq x y z
N VAL A 1 11.54 0.59 8.15
CA VAL A 1 10.62 -0.58 8.25
C VAL A 1 10.85 -1.53 7.08
N ALA A 2 11.11 -1.01 5.87
CA ALA A 2 11.40 -1.84 4.69
C ALA A 2 12.56 -2.83 4.92
N THR A 3 13.66 -2.38 5.55
CA THR A 3 14.77 -3.26 5.95
C THR A 3 14.33 -4.37 6.90
N GLY A 4 13.36 -4.11 7.79
CA GLY A 4 12.78 -5.14 8.65
C GLY A 4 12.08 -6.25 7.86
N PHE A 5 11.33 -5.89 6.81
CA PHE A 5 10.73 -6.85 5.87
C PHE A 5 11.80 -7.64 5.11
N ALA A 6 12.86 -6.97 4.65
CA ALA A 6 13.99 -7.60 3.98
C ALA A 6 14.70 -8.65 4.87
N VAL A 7 14.90 -8.33 6.16
CA VAL A 7 15.50 -9.24 7.16
C VAL A 7 14.55 -10.40 7.50
N ALA A 8 13.25 -10.14 7.56
CA ALA A 8 12.24 -11.17 7.79
C ALA A 8 12.00 -12.08 6.57
N GLY A 9 12.59 -11.76 5.39
CA GLY A 9 12.36 -12.51 4.16
C GLY A 9 10.94 -12.36 3.60
N VAL A 10 10.26 -11.25 3.92
CA VAL A 10 8.87 -11.02 3.55
C VAL A 10 8.79 -9.95 2.47
N PRO A 11 8.35 -10.28 1.25
CA PRO A 11 8.17 -9.28 0.19
C PRO A 11 7.02 -8.31 0.49
N LEU A 12 7.02 -7.19 -0.21
CA LEU A 12 5.96 -6.19 -0.22
C LEU A 12 5.22 -6.23 -1.57
N ASP A 13 4.86 -7.42 -1.99
CA ASP A 13 4.33 -7.73 -3.33
C ASP A 13 2.81 -7.78 -3.39
N ARG A 14 2.12 -7.58 -2.25
CA ARG A 14 0.67 -7.66 -2.16
C ARG A 14 -0.01 -6.37 -2.62
N ALA A 15 -1.07 -6.50 -3.41
CA ALA A 15 -1.87 -5.37 -3.88
C ALA A 15 -2.85 -4.92 -2.79
N VAL A 16 -2.38 -4.11 -1.84
CA VAL A 16 -3.19 -3.58 -0.72
C VAL A 16 -3.34 -2.06 -0.74
N LEU A 17 -2.51 -1.35 -1.49
CA LEU A 17 -2.50 0.11 -1.54
C LEU A 17 -2.51 0.60 -2.99
N ALA A 18 -3.54 1.37 -3.36
CA ALA A 18 -3.76 1.83 -4.73
C ALA A 18 -2.58 2.66 -5.28
N GLU A 19 -1.99 3.53 -4.46
CA GLU A 19 -0.87 4.38 -4.83
C GLU A 19 0.38 3.56 -5.17
N VAL A 20 0.62 2.45 -4.46
CA VAL A 20 1.75 1.57 -4.74
C VAL A 20 1.52 0.81 -6.04
N VAL A 21 0.30 0.30 -6.27
CA VAL A 21 -0.07 -0.36 -7.52
C VAL A 21 0.14 0.56 -8.72
N THR A 22 -0.22 1.85 -8.60
CA THR A 22 -0.05 2.83 -9.68
C THR A 22 1.38 3.32 -9.86
N THR A 23 2.19 3.38 -8.83
CA THR A 23 3.56 3.94 -8.92
C THR A 23 4.64 2.88 -9.10
N LEU A 24 4.70 1.89 -8.22
CA LEU A 24 5.75 0.86 -8.16
C LEU A 24 5.29 -0.52 -8.64
N GLY A 25 4.00 -0.83 -8.50
CA GLY A 25 3.50 -2.18 -8.65
C GLY A 25 3.78 -3.03 -7.42
N SER A 26 4.28 -4.25 -7.59
CA SER A 26 4.77 -5.09 -6.51
C SER A 26 6.24 -4.78 -6.19
N ILE A 27 6.62 -4.98 -4.94
CA ILE A 27 7.98 -4.81 -4.46
C ILE A 27 8.49 -6.19 -4.04
N PRO A 28 9.17 -6.92 -4.95
CA PRO A 28 9.69 -8.25 -4.68
C PRO A 28 10.85 -8.20 -3.69
N ILE A 29 11.28 -9.38 -3.24
CA ILE A 29 12.51 -9.55 -2.49
C ILE A 29 13.52 -10.33 -3.34
N ALA A 30 14.68 -9.73 -3.62
CA ALA A 30 15.80 -10.41 -4.25
C ALA A 30 16.49 -11.29 -3.22
N GLU A 31 16.96 -12.45 -3.66
CA GLU A 31 17.66 -13.41 -2.82
C GLU A 31 18.93 -12.78 -2.21
N TYR A 32 19.36 -13.36 -1.09
CA TYR A 32 20.59 -12.92 -0.47
C TYR A 32 21.79 -13.07 -1.42
N GLY A 33 22.60 -12.03 -1.48
CA GLY A 33 23.91 -12.02 -2.09
C GLY A 33 24.87 -11.26 -1.20
N THR A 34 26.08 -11.76 -1.05
CA THR A 34 27.09 -11.11 -0.23
C THR A 34 27.41 -9.72 -0.78
N PRO A 35 27.34 -8.65 0.05
CA PRO A 35 27.69 -7.30 -0.39
C PRO A 35 29.06 -7.23 -1.05
N SER A 36 29.19 -6.42 -2.10
CA SER A 36 30.39 -6.26 -2.91
C SER A 36 30.80 -7.48 -3.73
N THR A 37 29.91 -8.46 -3.93
CA THR A 37 30.11 -9.60 -4.81
C THR A 37 29.18 -9.56 -6.03
N GLU A 38 29.49 -10.38 -7.05
CA GLU A 38 28.60 -10.58 -8.20
C GLU A 38 27.28 -11.28 -7.83
N GLU A 39 27.22 -12.00 -6.72
CA GLU A 39 26.01 -12.66 -6.26
C GLU A 39 24.87 -11.65 -6.05
N LEU A 40 25.14 -10.55 -5.34
CA LEU A 40 24.17 -9.51 -5.11
C LEU A 40 23.74 -8.82 -6.44
N ALA A 41 24.70 -8.52 -7.31
CA ALA A 41 24.41 -7.93 -8.61
C ALA A 41 23.53 -8.85 -9.47
N ASN A 42 23.81 -10.15 -9.48
CA ASN A 42 23.02 -11.15 -10.20
C ASN A 42 21.62 -11.34 -9.61
N ALA A 43 21.47 -11.30 -8.29
CA ALA A 43 20.17 -11.34 -7.62
C ALA A 43 19.32 -10.13 -8.03
N VAL A 44 19.88 -8.90 -8.00
CA VAL A 44 19.20 -7.66 -8.42
C VAL A 44 18.85 -7.69 -9.92
N ALA A 45 19.74 -8.21 -10.78
CA ALA A 45 19.55 -8.23 -12.23
C ALA A 45 18.30 -8.99 -12.68
N ARG A 46 17.79 -9.93 -11.89
CA ARG A 46 16.58 -10.70 -12.18
C ARG A 46 15.31 -9.83 -12.11
N TYR A 47 15.31 -8.82 -11.26
CA TYR A 47 14.12 -8.01 -10.96
C TYR A 47 14.16 -6.61 -11.56
N ILE A 48 15.34 -6.00 -11.69
CA ILE A 48 15.48 -4.57 -12.01
C ILE A 48 14.92 -4.17 -13.38
N ARG A 49 14.75 -5.11 -14.29
CA ARG A 49 14.14 -4.84 -15.61
C ARG A 49 12.62 -4.70 -15.55
N ALA A 50 12.00 -5.27 -14.53
CA ALA A 50 10.55 -5.29 -14.37
C ALA A 50 10.06 -4.50 -13.16
N HIS A 51 10.95 -4.17 -12.22
CA HIS A 51 10.59 -3.50 -10.97
C HIS A 51 11.51 -2.31 -10.70
N ASP A 52 10.91 -1.17 -10.37
CA ASP A 52 11.61 0.04 -9.98
C ASP A 52 11.94 0.10 -8.48
N GLY A 53 11.38 -0.82 -7.70
CA GLY A 53 11.64 -0.99 -6.27
C GLY A 53 11.69 -2.47 -5.89
N MET A 54 12.62 -2.84 -5.02
CA MET A 54 12.76 -4.20 -4.48
C MET A 54 13.38 -4.19 -3.10
N LEU A 55 13.14 -5.24 -2.34
CA LEU A 55 13.88 -5.54 -1.12
C LEU A 55 15.09 -6.42 -1.48
N LEU A 56 16.15 -6.31 -0.70
CA LEU A 56 17.34 -7.15 -0.77
C LEU A 56 17.41 -7.96 0.51
N ALA A 57 17.27 -9.28 0.42
CA ALA A 57 17.23 -10.19 1.58
C ALA A 57 18.40 -9.93 2.53
N ASN A 58 18.10 -9.73 3.83
CA ASN A 58 19.06 -9.43 4.90
C ASN A 58 19.96 -8.21 4.67
N HIS A 59 19.56 -7.28 3.78
CA HIS A 59 20.37 -6.10 3.44
C HIS A 59 19.55 -4.82 3.57
N GLY A 60 18.50 -4.64 2.76
CA GLY A 60 17.71 -3.41 2.77
C GLY A 60 16.75 -3.31 1.59
N ALA A 61 16.68 -2.11 0.99
CA ALA A 61 15.83 -1.85 -0.17
C ALA A 61 16.63 -1.13 -1.26
N LEU A 62 16.23 -1.33 -2.51
CA LEU A 62 16.77 -0.68 -3.70
C LEU A 62 15.63 -0.06 -4.49
N THR A 63 15.84 1.16 -5.00
CA THR A 63 14.96 1.79 -5.97
C THR A 63 15.75 2.38 -7.12
N VAL A 64 15.15 2.40 -8.30
CA VAL A 64 15.72 2.96 -9.51
C VAL A 64 14.73 3.90 -10.20
N ALA A 65 15.25 4.92 -10.86
CA ALA A 65 14.47 5.87 -11.65
C ALA A 65 15.37 6.57 -12.67
N HIS A 66 14.81 7.50 -13.45
CA HIS A 66 15.54 8.29 -14.44
C HIS A 66 16.46 9.34 -13.81
N ASP A 67 16.22 9.73 -12.55
CA ASP A 67 17.09 10.63 -11.77
C ASP A 67 17.08 10.26 -10.28
N LEU A 68 17.98 10.91 -9.52
CA LEU A 68 18.16 10.66 -8.09
C LEU A 68 16.91 11.02 -7.25
N TYR A 69 16.25 12.13 -7.55
CA TYR A 69 15.08 12.56 -6.80
C TYR A 69 13.89 11.63 -7.03
N ALA A 70 13.67 11.21 -8.27
CA ALA A 70 12.65 10.24 -8.61
C ALA A 70 12.92 8.89 -7.92
N ALA A 71 14.17 8.43 -7.85
CA ALA A 71 14.56 7.22 -7.11
C ALA A 71 14.33 7.39 -5.59
N TYR A 72 14.67 8.56 -5.04
CA TYR A 72 14.45 8.89 -3.64
C TYR A 72 12.95 8.85 -3.28
N TYR A 73 12.07 9.48 -4.07
CA TYR A 73 10.63 9.45 -3.82
C TYR A 73 10.05 8.03 -3.89
N LYS A 74 10.58 7.19 -4.78
CA LYS A 74 10.22 5.76 -4.80
C LYS A 74 10.66 5.06 -3.51
N MET A 75 11.84 5.38 -2.96
CA MET A 75 12.30 4.83 -1.69
C MET A 75 11.41 5.27 -0.52
N GLU A 76 10.98 6.53 -0.48
CA GLU A 76 10.00 6.99 0.50
C GLU A 76 8.68 6.22 0.39
N THR A 77 8.22 5.96 -0.84
CA THR A 77 7.01 5.14 -1.09
C THR A 77 7.19 3.71 -0.59
N VAL A 78 8.34 3.07 -0.84
CA VAL A 78 8.67 1.73 -0.32
C VAL A 78 8.63 1.70 1.21
N GLU A 79 9.28 2.67 1.87
CA GLU A 79 9.32 2.73 3.34
C GLU A 79 7.93 3.01 3.95
N HIS A 80 7.16 3.90 3.33
CA HIS A 80 5.80 4.21 3.76
C HIS A 80 4.88 3.00 3.60
N PHE A 81 4.95 2.32 2.47
CA PHE A 81 4.20 1.09 2.22
C PHE A 81 4.56 -0.02 3.21
N ALA A 82 5.85 -0.21 3.49
CA ALA A 82 6.31 -1.17 4.49
C ALA A 82 5.70 -0.87 5.87
N ARG A 83 5.64 0.40 6.26
CA ARG A 83 5.01 0.82 7.52
C ARG A 83 3.52 0.53 7.55
N ILE A 84 2.79 0.85 6.48
CA ILE A 84 1.36 0.57 6.35
C ILE A 84 1.09 -0.94 6.42
N SER A 85 1.86 -1.75 5.66
CA SER A 85 1.74 -3.21 5.67
C SER A 85 2.01 -3.80 7.06
N LEU A 86 3.02 -3.30 7.77
CA LEU A 86 3.28 -3.73 9.14
C LEU A 86 2.09 -3.45 10.05
N VAL A 87 1.54 -2.23 10.00
CA VAL A 87 0.37 -1.86 10.82
C VAL A 87 -0.84 -2.72 10.46
N ALA A 88 -1.14 -2.93 9.17
CA ALA A 88 -2.25 -3.75 8.73
C ALA A 88 -2.12 -5.20 9.24
N ARG A 89 -0.92 -5.78 9.21
CA ARG A 89 -0.63 -7.11 9.75
C ARG A 89 -0.78 -7.18 11.26
N LEU A 90 -0.33 -6.16 11.99
CA LEU A 90 -0.53 -6.06 13.45
C LEU A 90 -2.01 -5.93 13.82
N LEU A 91 -2.84 -5.31 12.98
CA LEU A 91 -4.29 -5.26 13.12
C LEU A 91 -4.98 -6.58 12.72
N GLY A 92 -4.22 -7.58 12.32
CA GLY A 92 -4.67 -8.95 12.07
C GLY A 92 -5.06 -9.26 10.62
N ARG A 93 -5.06 -8.28 9.69
CA ARG A 93 -5.37 -8.54 8.27
C ARG A 93 -4.88 -7.46 7.32
N GLU A 94 -4.50 -7.88 6.12
CA GLU A 94 -4.38 -7.03 4.94
C GLU A 94 -5.56 -7.33 3.99
N ARG A 95 -6.31 -6.31 3.60
CA ARG A 95 -7.36 -6.45 2.58
C ARG A 95 -6.75 -6.27 1.20
N LEU A 96 -6.70 -7.33 0.43
CA LEU A 96 -6.21 -7.29 -0.95
C LEU A 96 -7.23 -6.60 -1.86
N LEU A 97 -6.71 -5.89 -2.86
CA LEU A 97 -7.48 -5.41 -4.00
C LEU A 97 -7.86 -6.60 -4.89
N SER A 98 -9.02 -6.53 -5.53
CA SER A 98 -9.42 -7.51 -6.53
C SER A 98 -8.61 -7.33 -7.83
N ARG A 99 -8.57 -8.36 -8.66
CA ARG A 99 -7.92 -8.31 -9.97
C ARG A 99 -8.46 -7.16 -10.82
N GLU A 100 -9.77 -6.97 -10.85
CA GLU A 100 -10.42 -5.89 -11.58
C GLU A 100 -10.02 -4.49 -11.07
N GLU A 101 -9.88 -4.33 -9.75
CA GLU A 101 -9.39 -3.08 -9.15
C GLU A 101 -7.94 -2.81 -9.53
N VAL A 102 -7.08 -3.83 -9.49
CA VAL A 102 -5.67 -3.74 -9.90
C VAL A 102 -5.56 -3.38 -11.38
N GLU A 103 -6.32 -4.02 -12.27
CA GLU A 103 -6.32 -3.73 -13.71
C GLU A 103 -6.72 -2.27 -13.99
N ARG A 104 -7.75 -1.77 -13.31
CA ARG A 104 -8.15 -0.35 -13.41
C ARG A 104 -7.04 0.60 -12.96
N LEU A 105 -6.37 0.29 -11.86
CA LEU A 105 -5.25 1.09 -11.37
C LEU A 105 -4.05 1.05 -12.33
N GLN A 106 -3.76 -0.09 -12.93
CA GLN A 106 -2.70 -0.21 -13.93
C GLN A 106 -3.00 0.59 -15.20
N GLN A 107 -4.27 0.68 -15.63
CA GLN A 107 -4.68 1.52 -16.75
C GLN A 107 -4.44 3.02 -16.47
N LEU A 108 -4.61 3.47 -15.22
CA LEU A 108 -4.32 4.85 -14.80
C LEU A 108 -2.85 5.23 -14.98
N ARG A 109 -1.93 4.28 -14.88
CA ARG A 109 -0.48 4.53 -15.08
C ARG A 109 -0.18 5.20 -16.41
N GLY A 110 -0.83 4.73 -17.48
CA GLY A 110 -0.70 5.34 -18.81
C GLY A 110 -1.15 6.79 -18.85
N MET A 111 -2.22 7.14 -18.14
CA MET A 111 -2.72 8.52 -18.04
C MET A 111 -1.78 9.42 -17.23
N TYR A 112 -1.05 8.87 -16.27
CA TYR A 112 -0.04 9.60 -15.48
C TYR A 112 1.34 9.61 -16.14
N GLY A 113 1.49 9.06 -17.35
CA GLY A 113 2.77 9.01 -18.05
C GLY A 113 3.81 8.07 -17.39
N ILE A 114 3.37 7.12 -16.57
CA ILE A 114 4.26 6.16 -15.90
C ILE A 114 4.51 5.00 -16.86
N ALA A 115 5.64 5.05 -17.57
CA ALA A 115 5.99 4.06 -18.58
C ALA A 115 6.69 2.81 -18.04
N ALA A 116 7.25 2.89 -16.81
CA ALA A 116 7.96 1.76 -16.21
C ALA A 116 7.03 0.57 -15.97
N PRO A 117 7.46 -0.67 -16.27
CA PRO A 117 6.67 -1.85 -15.94
C PRO A 117 6.48 -1.95 -14.42
N ALA A 118 5.32 -2.43 -14.00
CA ALA A 118 5.00 -2.64 -12.59
C ALA A 118 4.11 -3.87 -12.44
N PRO A 119 4.66 -5.07 -12.64
CA PRO A 119 3.88 -6.28 -12.52
C PRO A 119 3.42 -6.47 -11.08
N ILE A 120 2.16 -6.83 -10.91
CA ILE A 120 1.62 -7.25 -9.61
C ILE A 120 1.80 -8.76 -9.45
N CYS A 121 1.66 -9.50 -10.56
CA CYS A 121 1.90 -10.92 -10.61
C CYS A 121 3.07 -11.18 -11.54
N PRO A 122 4.13 -11.89 -11.09
CA PRO A 122 5.21 -12.31 -11.97
C PRO A 122 4.68 -13.18 -13.12
N PRO A 123 5.21 -13.04 -14.35
CA PRO A 123 4.71 -13.76 -15.51
C PRO A 123 4.90 -15.28 -15.43
N ASP A 124 5.87 -15.76 -14.65
CA ASP A 124 6.15 -17.17 -14.39
C ASP A 124 5.23 -17.79 -13.33
N GLN A 125 4.44 -17.00 -12.64
CA GLN A 125 3.46 -17.41 -11.63
C GLN A 125 2.01 -17.18 -12.11
N ALA A 126 1.79 -17.20 -13.40
CA ALA A 126 0.49 -16.95 -14.02
C ALA A 126 -0.55 -18.08 -13.79
N ASP A 127 -0.17 -19.15 -13.08
CA ASP A 127 -1.07 -20.26 -12.72
C ASP A 127 -2.13 -19.92 -11.66
N GLY A 128 -2.18 -18.65 -11.22
CA GLY A 128 -3.23 -18.12 -10.35
C GLY A 128 -3.06 -18.43 -8.85
N THR A 129 -2.15 -19.32 -8.46
CA THR A 129 -2.00 -19.73 -7.05
C THR A 129 -1.11 -18.81 -6.22
N SER A 130 -0.26 -18.01 -6.86
CA SER A 130 0.70 -17.13 -6.17
C SER A 130 0.54 -15.65 -6.50
N CYS A 131 -0.45 -15.29 -7.32
CA CYS A 131 -0.75 -13.89 -7.58
C CYS A 131 -1.27 -13.20 -6.31
N GLN A 132 -0.63 -12.11 -5.90
CA GLN A 132 -0.95 -11.39 -4.66
C GLN A 132 -2.15 -10.43 -4.80
N VAL A 133 -3.08 -10.79 -5.67
CA VAL A 133 -4.39 -10.16 -5.83
C VAL A 133 -5.50 -11.20 -5.63
N VAL A 134 -6.69 -10.75 -5.32
CA VAL A 134 -7.85 -11.64 -5.19
C VAL A 134 -8.77 -11.49 -6.40
N GLU A 135 -9.52 -12.54 -6.70
CA GLU A 135 -10.64 -12.43 -7.63
C GLU A 135 -11.71 -11.48 -7.07
N ALA A 136 -12.33 -10.69 -7.92
CA ALA A 136 -13.45 -9.87 -7.49
C ALA A 136 -14.55 -10.80 -6.94
N PRO A 137 -15.12 -10.50 -5.76
CA PRO A 137 -16.21 -11.30 -5.25
C PRO A 137 -17.37 -11.25 -6.28
N VAL A 138 -17.80 -12.43 -6.73
CA VAL A 138 -19.00 -12.53 -7.57
C VAL A 138 -20.19 -12.09 -6.71
N VAL A 139 -20.62 -10.83 -6.88
CA VAL A 139 -21.86 -10.35 -6.25
C VAL A 139 -23.01 -11.00 -7.03
N PRO A 140 -23.79 -11.90 -6.42
CA PRO A 140 -24.92 -12.50 -7.11
C PRO A 140 -25.89 -11.38 -7.55
N PRO A 141 -26.50 -11.46 -8.72
CA PRO A 141 -27.50 -10.50 -9.17
C PRO A 141 -28.64 -10.49 -8.16
N GLY A 142 -28.77 -9.39 -7.37
CA GLY A 142 -29.77 -9.27 -6.30
C GLY A 142 -29.20 -9.05 -4.90
N GLY A 143 -27.86 -8.97 -4.74
CA GLY A 143 -27.24 -8.57 -3.46
C GLY A 143 -27.59 -7.11 -3.07
N PRO A 144 -27.52 -6.77 -1.77
CA PRO A 144 -27.95 -5.45 -1.29
C PRO A 144 -27.20 -4.34 -2.03
N ARG A 145 -27.89 -3.61 -2.90
CA ARG A 145 -27.41 -2.36 -3.49
C ARG A 145 -27.24 -1.36 -2.35
N LEU A 146 -26.07 -0.77 -2.24
CA LEU A 146 -25.91 0.46 -1.47
C LEU A 146 -26.83 1.51 -2.08
N VAL A 147 -28.02 1.64 -1.55
CA VAL A 147 -28.91 2.75 -1.90
C VAL A 147 -28.31 3.99 -1.23
N PRO A 148 -28.07 5.11 -1.96
CA PRO A 148 -27.68 6.35 -1.31
C PRO A 148 -28.73 6.69 -0.27
N VAL A 149 -28.34 6.75 1.01
CA VAL A 149 -29.25 7.20 2.08
C VAL A 149 -29.53 8.67 1.79
N PRO A 150 -30.80 9.06 1.55
CA PRO A 150 -31.12 10.47 1.41
C PRO A 150 -30.71 11.22 2.68
N PRO A 151 -30.24 12.48 2.59
CA PRO A 151 -29.88 13.25 3.77
C PRO A 151 -31.05 13.23 4.75
N ALA A 152 -30.77 12.87 6.00
CA ALA A 152 -31.78 12.80 7.04
C ALA A 152 -32.50 14.14 7.15
N PRO A 153 -33.85 14.18 7.22
CA PRO A 153 -34.57 15.43 7.44
C PRO A 153 -34.09 16.02 8.77
N ALA A 154 -33.89 17.34 8.76
CA ALA A 154 -33.52 18.10 9.96
C ALA A 154 -34.45 17.76 11.12
N ARG A 155 -33.90 17.12 12.15
CA ARG A 155 -34.66 16.69 13.35
C ARG A 155 -35.12 17.95 14.12
N GLY A 156 -36.42 18.23 14.06
CA GLY A 156 -37.11 18.97 15.10
C GLY A 156 -37.07 18.18 16.41
N ALA A 157 -36.88 18.89 17.49
CA ALA A 157 -36.71 18.35 18.84
C ALA A 157 -37.86 17.42 19.27
N ALA A 158 -37.51 16.23 19.79
CA ALA A 158 -38.03 15.64 21.01
C ALA A 158 -37.63 14.16 21.16
N GLY A 159 -37.16 13.77 22.34
CA GLY A 159 -37.10 12.37 22.78
C GLY A 159 -35.72 11.87 23.18
N ALA A 160 -35.40 11.98 24.45
CA ALA A 160 -34.20 11.45 25.09
C ALA A 160 -34.15 9.92 25.09
N VAL A 161 -33.05 9.33 24.57
CA VAL A 161 -32.51 8.06 25.02
C VAL A 161 -30.97 8.18 24.90
N GLY A 162 -30.26 7.80 25.97
CA GLY A 162 -28.85 8.00 26.26
C GLY A 162 -27.90 7.99 25.06
N SER A 163 -27.44 9.16 24.68
CA SER A 163 -26.34 9.34 23.75
C SER A 163 -25.06 9.49 24.56
N GLU A 164 -24.04 8.70 24.23
CA GLU A 164 -22.67 9.04 24.63
C GLU A 164 -22.40 10.50 24.28
N PRO A 165 -21.68 11.24 25.14
CA PRO A 165 -21.41 12.65 24.89
C PRO A 165 -20.59 12.83 23.61
N GLU A 166 -21.23 13.37 22.57
CA GLU A 166 -20.54 13.73 21.32
C GLU A 166 -19.72 15.00 21.58
N ILE A 167 -18.38 14.89 21.51
CA ILE A 167 -17.48 16.03 21.62
C ILE A 167 -17.35 16.66 20.23
N ARG A 168 -17.87 17.86 20.05
CA ARG A 168 -17.71 18.65 18.82
C ARG A 168 -16.56 19.63 19.03
N LEU A 169 -15.49 19.43 18.25
CA LEU A 169 -14.32 20.30 18.23
C LEU A 169 -14.27 21.06 16.90
N THR A 170 -13.94 22.34 16.98
CA THR A 170 -13.53 23.09 15.80
C THR A 170 -12.11 22.68 15.40
N TYR A 171 -11.72 22.94 14.15
CA TYR A 171 -10.34 22.68 13.69
C TYR A 171 -9.27 23.35 14.59
N ARG A 172 -9.56 24.56 15.09
CA ARG A 172 -8.65 25.31 15.98
C ARG A 172 -8.50 24.63 17.37
N GLU A 173 -9.58 24.12 17.92
CA GLU A 173 -9.56 23.39 19.20
C GLU A 173 -8.84 22.06 19.09
N LEU A 174 -9.05 21.33 17.97
CA LEU A 174 -8.33 20.11 17.69
C LEU A 174 -6.82 20.37 17.54
N ALA A 175 -6.41 21.40 16.79
CA ALA A 175 -5.03 21.79 16.63
C ALA A 175 -4.37 22.13 17.97
N ALA A 176 -5.06 22.89 18.83
CA ALA A 176 -4.56 23.25 20.16
C ALA A 176 -4.36 22.01 21.07
N LEU A 177 -5.29 21.04 21.03
CA LEU A 177 -5.17 19.79 21.77
C LEU A 177 -3.99 18.94 21.30
N ILE A 178 -3.75 18.88 19.97
CA ILE A 178 -2.60 18.18 19.40
C ILE A 178 -1.30 18.86 19.83
N GLU A 179 -1.21 20.19 19.77
CA GLU A 179 -0.03 20.93 20.19
C GLU A 179 0.28 20.74 21.70
N GLU A 180 -0.75 20.70 22.54
CA GLU A 180 -0.61 20.47 23.97
C GLU A 180 -0.15 19.02 24.25
N ALA A 181 -0.72 18.04 23.56
CA ALA A 181 -0.30 16.64 23.65
C ALA A 181 1.17 16.45 23.24
N VAL A 182 1.59 17.06 22.14
CA VAL A 182 2.99 17.01 21.68
C VAL A 182 3.94 17.66 22.71
N ARG A 183 3.52 18.79 23.29
CA ARG A 183 4.32 19.49 24.32
C ARG A 183 4.47 18.70 25.61
N SER A 184 3.48 17.89 25.97
CA SER A 184 3.50 17.04 27.16
C SER A 184 4.37 15.78 27.01
N LEU A 185 4.77 15.43 25.76
CA LEU A 185 5.62 14.29 25.45
C LEU A 185 7.10 14.67 25.23
N ALA A 186 7.43 15.96 25.27
CA ALA A 186 8.79 16.49 25.14
C ALA A 186 9.39 16.82 26.51
#